data_5815f74560422543312872d97f09efc3
#
_entry.id   5815f74560422543312872d97f09efc3
#
_cell.length_a   1.000
_cell.length_b   1.000
_cell.length_c   1.000
_cell.angle_alpha   90.00
_cell.angle_beta   90.00
_cell.angle_gamma   90.00
#
_symmetry.space_group_name_H-M   'P 1'
#
loop_
_entity.id
_entity.type
_entity.pdbx_description
1 polymer ?
#
loop_
_entity_poly.entity_id
_entity_poly.type
_entity_poly.pdbx_seq_one_letter_code
_entity_poly.pdbx_strand_id
1 'polypeptide(L)'
;TAEKLKQKVAEINEQLKEKPQNKVLKKALKQLEKEDLPRLEKYEEQERTLNGRNSYSKTDPDASSLRMKEDRAARKPLARPAYNVQTGTEGQFVVGYSIHQQADDTSCFIPHMQKQKFPQGRQFKNGSGDAGYGSEENYAYLEKQDIGNYFKYNTFHQEQHPPRKPELLEKLRFKSNYFPYDQEKDEFICPAQN
;
A
#
# COMPACT_ATOMS: atom_id res chain seq x y z
N THR A 1 -6.10 23.68 -3.78
CA THR A 1 -7.47 23.20 -3.65
C THR A 1 -8.38 23.94 -4.61
N ALA A 2 -9.47 23.29 -5.06
CA ALA A 2 -10.46 23.89 -5.98
C ALA A 2 -11.08 25.18 -5.41
N GLU A 3 -11.26 25.26 -4.09
CA GLU A 3 -11.76 26.47 -3.43
C GLU A 3 -10.84 27.69 -3.63
N LYS A 4 -9.52 27.52 -3.48
CA LYS A 4 -8.56 28.61 -3.74
C LYS A 4 -8.58 29.08 -5.20
N LEU A 5 -8.81 28.13 -6.12
CA LEU A 5 -8.93 28.46 -7.54
C LEU A 5 -10.23 29.21 -7.83
N LYS A 6 -11.35 28.81 -7.22
CA LYS A 6 -12.64 29.51 -7.30
C LYS A 6 -12.55 30.94 -6.76
N GLN A 7 -11.81 31.15 -5.68
CA GLN A 7 -11.55 32.50 -5.14
C GLN A 7 -10.77 33.35 -6.14
N LYS A 8 -9.70 32.79 -6.75
CA LYS A 8 -8.96 33.51 -7.80
C LYS A 8 -9.79 33.85 -9.03
N VAL A 9 -10.67 32.93 -9.43
CA VAL A 9 -11.61 33.19 -10.52
C VAL A 9 -12.54 34.37 -10.18
N ALA A 10 -13.06 34.43 -8.96
CA ALA A 10 -13.89 35.54 -8.50
C ALA A 10 -13.11 36.88 -8.48
N GLU A 11 -11.85 36.88 -7.98
CA GLU A 11 -10.99 38.07 -8.00
C GLU A 11 -10.72 38.58 -9.42
N ILE A 12 -10.42 37.69 -10.37
CA ILE A 12 -10.19 38.06 -11.77
C ILE A 12 -11.47 38.59 -12.42
N ASN A 13 -12.62 38.02 -12.08
CA ASN A 13 -13.90 38.49 -12.55
C ASN A 13 -14.19 39.94 -12.05
N GLU A 14 -13.85 40.27 -10.80
CA GLU A 14 -13.98 41.64 -10.30
C GLU A 14 -13.02 42.60 -11.00
N GLN A 15 -11.77 42.21 -11.21
CA GLN A 15 -10.80 43.02 -11.97
C GLN A 15 -11.26 43.25 -13.44
N LEU A 16 -11.96 42.30 -14.04
CA LEU A 16 -12.50 42.45 -15.38
C LEU A 16 -13.69 43.39 -15.45
N LYS A 17 -14.44 43.58 -14.34
CA LYS A 17 -15.48 44.63 -14.28
C LYS A 17 -14.88 46.04 -14.37
N GLU A 18 -13.71 46.22 -13.73
CA GLU A 18 -13.01 47.52 -13.78
C GLU A 18 -12.26 47.73 -15.11
N LYS A 19 -11.72 46.66 -15.71
CA LYS A 19 -10.92 46.71 -16.95
C LYS A 19 -11.43 45.72 -18.00
N PRO A 20 -12.61 45.95 -18.63
CA PRO A 20 -13.27 44.99 -19.49
C PRO A 20 -12.52 44.67 -20.80
N GLN A 21 -11.55 45.50 -21.20
CA GLN A 21 -10.76 45.28 -22.44
C GLN A 21 -9.47 44.50 -22.23
N ASN A 22 -9.15 44.05 -21.02
CA ASN A 22 -7.92 43.33 -20.75
C ASN A 22 -7.96 41.89 -21.31
N LYS A 23 -7.37 41.72 -22.50
CA LYS A 23 -7.31 40.41 -23.20
C LYS A 23 -6.55 39.33 -22.42
N VAL A 24 -5.55 39.72 -21.63
CA VAL A 24 -4.74 38.80 -20.83
C VAL A 24 -5.57 38.17 -19.72
N LEU A 25 -6.29 39.01 -18.96
CA LEU A 25 -7.17 38.53 -17.88
C LEU A 25 -8.31 37.65 -18.43
N LYS A 26 -8.91 38.03 -19.58
CA LYS A 26 -9.92 37.18 -20.22
C LYS A 26 -9.40 35.82 -20.64
N LYS A 27 -8.19 35.76 -21.19
CA LYS A 27 -7.55 34.50 -21.56
C LYS A 27 -7.23 33.62 -20.33
N ALA A 28 -6.71 34.23 -19.27
CA ALA A 28 -6.43 33.54 -18.01
C ALA A 28 -7.71 33.00 -17.36
N LEU A 29 -8.78 33.80 -17.30
CA LEU A 29 -10.07 33.39 -16.78
C LEU A 29 -10.63 32.19 -17.54
N LYS A 30 -10.61 32.25 -18.87
CA LYS A 30 -11.10 31.17 -19.73
C LYS A 30 -10.32 29.86 -19.49
N GLN A 31 -9.00 29.94 -19.30
CA GLN A 31 -8.18 28.75 -19.00
C GLN A 31 -8.52 28.21 -17.63
N LEU A 32 -8.60 29.05 -16.60
CA LEU A 32 -8.92 28.64 -15.23
C LEU A 32 -10.31 27.98 -15.15
N GLU A 33 -11.33 28.56 -15.74
CA GLU A 33 -12.69 28.04 -15.66
C GLU A 33 -12.91 26.79 -16.52
N LYS A 34 -12.33 26.75 -17.74
CA LYS A 34 -12.62 25.66 -18.69
C LYS A 34 -11.69 24.46 -18.57
N GLU A 35 -10.47 24.67 -18.12
CA GLU A 35 -9.44 23.62 -18.08
C GLU A 35 -8.99 23.29 -16.66
N ASP A 36 -8.52 24.28 -15.90
CA ASP A 36 -7.83 24.01 -14.64
C ASP A 36 -8.81 23.65 -13.51
N LEU A 37 -9.93 24.35 -13.37
CA LEU A 37 -10.90 24.09 -12.32
C LEU A 37 -11.56 22.70 -12.44
N PRO A 38 -12.12 22.31 -13.61
CA PRO A 38 -12.70 20.97 -13.77
C PRO A 38 -11.67 19.85 -13.60
N ARG A 39 -10.42 20.11 -13.99
CA ARG A 39 -9.32 19.14 -13.81
C ARG A 39 -8.98 18.96 -12.34
N LEU A 40 -8.91 20.05 -11.59
CA LEU A 40 -8.62 20.00 -10.16
C LEU A 40 -9.75 19.36 -9.37
N GLU A 41 -11.00 19.70 -9.64
CA GLU A 41 -12.18 19.07 -9.03
C GLU A 41 -12.18 17.55 -9.25
N LYS A 42 -11.86 17.12 -10.47
CA LYS A 42 -11.70 15.68 -10.79
C LYS A 42 -10.59 15.02 -9.97
N TYR A 43 -9.46 15.70 -9.78
CA TYR A 43 -8.35 15.13 -8.98
C TYR A 43 -8.72 15.04 -7.49
N GLU A 44 -9.39 16.05 -6.96
CA GLU A 44 -9.87 16.03 -5.57
C GLU A 44 -10.92 14.92 -5.34
N GLU A 45 -11.77 14.65 -6.33
CA GLU A 45 -12.71 13.53 -6.27
C GLU A 45 -11.98 12.16 -6.33
N GLN A 46 -10.99 12.05 -7.20
CA GLN A 46 -10.17 10.84 -7.27
C GLN A 46 -9.39 10.59 -5.97
N GLU A 47 -8.85 11.64 -5.36
CA GLU A 47 -8.16 11.55 -4.07
C GLU A 47 -9.11 11.11 -2.95
N ARG A 48 -10.32 11.65 -2.90
CA ARG A 48 -11.37 11.20 -1.98
C ARG A 48 -11.73 9.74 -2.18
N THR A 49 -11.85 9.29 -3.43
CA THR A 49 -12.12 7.89 -3.77
C THR A 49 -10.98 6.97 -3.37
N LEU A 50 -9.72 7.40 -3.54
CA LEU A 50 -8.54 6.66 -3.11
C LEU A 50 -8.53 6.41 -1.59
N ASN A 51 -8.91 7.40 -0.80
CA ASN A 51 -8.98 7.31 0.67
C ASN A 51 -7.74 6.61 1.29
N GLY A 52 -6.55 7.07 0.92
CA GLY A 52 -5.27 6.53 1.38
C GLY A 52 -4.80 5.23 0.68
N ARG A 53 -5.57 4.68 -0.26
CA ARG A 53 -5.16 3.54 -1.08
C ARG A 53 -4.25 3.97 -2.22
N ASN A 54 -3.41 3.06 -2.70
CA ASN A 54 -2.54 3.30 -3.86
C ASN A 54 -3.28 3.24 -5.20
N SER A 55 -4.45 2.59 -5.23
CA SER A 55 -5.25 2.46 -6.44
C SER A 55 -6.72 2.16 -6.12
N TYR A 56 -7.59 2.45 -7.07
CA TYR A 56 -8.99 2.00 -7.07
C TYR A 56 -9.39 1.57 -8.48
N SER A 57 -10.44 0.77 -8.58
CA SER A 57 -11.00 0.39 -9.88
C SER A 57 -12.04 1.40 -10.35
N LYS A 58 -12.03 1.75 -11.64
CA LYS A 58 -13.05 2.63 -12.22
C LYS A 58 -14.44 1.97 -12.29
N THR A 59 -14.49 0.64 -12.37
CA THR A 59 -15.74 -0.13 -12.44
C THR A 59 -16.34 -0.42 -11.07
N ASP A 60 -15.50 -0.44 -10.05
CA ASP A 60 -15.88 -0.60 -8.65
C ASP A 60 -14.97 0.27 -7.80
N PRO A 61 -15.38 1.51 -7.46
CA PRO A 61 -14.54 2.45 -6.72
C PRO A 61 -14.12 1.99 -5.33
N ASP A 62 -14.87 1.07 -4.72
CA ASP A 62 -14.53 0.48 -3.42
C ASP A 62 -13.46 -0.60 -3.54
N ALA A 63 -13.35 -1.25 -4.69
CA ALA A 63 -12.32 -2.25 -4.94
C ALA A 63 -10.98 -1.63 -5.32
N SER A 64 -9.90 -2.25 -4.88
CA SER A 64 -8.55 -1.92 -5.35
C SER A 64 -8.27 -2.58 -6.70
N SER A 65 -7.40 -1.96 -7.48
CA SER A 65 -6.96 -2.50 -8.77
C SER A 65 -5.76 -3.42 -8.55
N LEU A 66 -6.00 -4.73 -8.48
CA LEU A 66 -4.99 -5.74 -8.15
C LEU A 66 -4.55 -6.54 -9.37
N ARG A 67 -3.27 -6.91 -9.41
CA ARG A 67 -2.70 -7.85 -10.36
C ARG A 67 -2.51 -9.20 -9.70
N MET A 68 -3.29 -10.19 -10.13
CA MET A 68 -3.14 -11.57 -9.66
C MET A 68 -1.90 -12.18 -10.32
N LYS A 69 -1.01 -12.82 -9.52
CA LYS A 69 0.21 -13.49 -10.03
C LYS A 69 -0.10 -14.58 -11.04
N GLU A 70 -1.21 -15.31 -10.85
CA GLU A 70 -1.64 -16.44 -11.66
C GLU A 70 -2.95 -16.14 -12.40
N ASP A 71 -2.99 -15.11 -13.22
CA ASP A 71 -4.12 -14.88 -14.11
C ASP A 71 -4.01 -15.81 -15.34
N ARG A 72 -4.51 -17.02 -15.20
CA ARG A 72 -4.52 -18.05 -16.26
C ARG A 72 -5.38 -17.65 -17.46
N ALA A 73 -6.30 -16.73 -17.29
CA ALA A 73 -7.19 -16.26 -18.36
C ALA A 73 -6.54 -15.19 -19.26
N ALA A 74 -5.43 -14.59 -18.83
CA ALA A 74 -4.74 -13.57 -19.58
C ALA A 74 -3.28 -13.97 -19.86
N ARG A 75 -2.79 -13.67 -21.07
CA ARG A 75 -1.36 -13.88 -21.43
C ARG A 75 -0.41 -13.03 -20.57
N LYS A 76 -0.90 -11.94 -19.98
CA LYS A 76 -0.18 -11.07 -19.04
C LYS A 76 -1.10 -10.76 -17.88
N PRO A 77 -0.57 -10.67 -16.65
CA PRO A 77 -1.39 -10.29 -15.49
C PRO A 77 -2.06 -8.93 -15.72
N LEU A 78 -3.38 -8.92 -15.76
CA LEU A 78 -4.20 -7.71 -15.88
C LEU A 78 -4.59 -7.23 -14.48
N ALA A 79 -4.66 -5.91 -14.31
CA ALA A 79 -5.23 -5.33 -13.11
C ALA A 79 -6.77 -5.49 -13.15
N ARG A 80 -7.33 -6.06 -12.10
CA ARG A 80 -8.78 -6.30 -11.95
C ARG A 80 -9.28 -5.71 -10.65
N PRO A 81 -10.59 -5.33 -10.56
CA PRO A 81 -11.20 -5.00 -9.28
C PRO A 81 -11.10 -6.21 -8.35
N ALA A 82 -10.56 -6.02 -7.16
CA ALA A 82 -10.45 -7.08 -6.19
C ALA A 82 -10.38 -6.54 -4.75
N TYR A 83 -10.81 -7.40 -3.82
CA TYR A 83 -10.69 -7.20 -2.39
C TYR A 83 -9.70 -8.23 -1.83
N ASN A 84 -8.97 -7.83 -0.80
CA ASN A 84 -8.13 -8.75 -0.04
C ASN A 84 -8.97 -9.36 1.08
N VAL A 85 -9.17 -10.68 1.03
CA VAL A 85 -9.94 -11.42 2.04
C VAL A 85 -8.99 -12.21 2.92
N GLN A 86 -8.92 -11.81 4.18
CA GLN A 86 -8.14 -12.50 5.20
C GLN A 86 -9.01 -13.50 5.93
N THR A 87 -8.51 -14.72 6.14
CA THR A 87 -9.21 -15.78 6.86
C THR A 87 -8.35 -16.36 7.97
N GLY A 88 -8.89 -16.42 9.17
CA GLY A 88 -8.30 -17.15 10.30
C GLY A 88 -8.89 -18.56 10.37
N THR A 89 -8.04 -19.57 10.55
CA THR A 89 -8.47 -20.97 10.67
C THR A 89 -7.90 -21.61 11.92
N GLU A 90 -8.67 -22.48 12.55
CA GLU A 90 -8.25 -23.32 13.68
C GLU A 90 -8.85 -24.71 13.52
N GLY A 91 -8.03 -25.75 13.61
CA GLY A 91 -8.50 -27.13 13.52
C GLY A 91 -9.32 -27.44 12.25
N GLN A 92 -8.95 -26.87 11.08
CA GLN A 92 -9.63 -26.95 9.79
C GLN A 92 -10.93 -26.14 9.66
N PHE A 93 -11.33 -25.42 10.69
CA PHE A 93 -12.50 -24.53 10.65
C PHE A 93 -12.08 -23.09 10.42
N VAL A 94 -12.87 -22.35 9.64
CA VAL A 94 -12.74 -20.90 9.53
C VAL A 94 -13.35 -20.28 10.78
N VAL A 95 -12.50 -19.69 11.63
CA VAL A 95 -12.91 -19.06 12.89
C VAL A 95 -13.17 -17.57 12.75
N GLY A 96 -12.72 -16.99 11.65
CA GLY A 96 -13.00 -15.59 11.35
C GLY A 96 -12.52 -15.17 9.97
N TYR A 97 -13.06 -14.05 9.48
CA TYR A 97 -12.63 -13.44 8.22
C TYR A 97 -12.71 -11.92 8.30
N SER A 98 -11.99 -11.27 7.43
CA SER A 98 -12.10 -9.82 7.20
C SER A 98 -11.80 -9.47 5.75
N ILE A 99 -12.45 -8.41 5.28
CA ILE A 99 -12.31 -7.92 3.91
C ILE A 99 -11.59 -6.57 3.98
N HIS A 100 -10.58 -6.41 3.15
CA HIS A 100 -9.74 -5.24 3.09
C HIS A 100 -9.62 -4.71 1.65
N GLN A 101 -9.41 -3.42 1.54
CA GLN A 101 -9.14 -2.74 0.27
C GLN A 101 -7.64 -2.67 -0.04
N GLN A 102 -6.78 -2.90 0.95
CA GLN A 102 -5.33 -2.96 0.80
C GLN A 102 -4.92 -4.18 -0.02
N ALA A 103 -3.94 -3.97 -0.91
CA ALA A 103 -3.48 -5.01 -1.82
C ALA A 103 -2.53 -6.02 -1.19
N ASP A 104 -1.80 -5.60 -0.16
CA ASP A 104 -0.78 -6.36 0.53
C ASP A 104 -1.31 -7.02 1.80
N ASP A 105 -0.82 -8.22 2.09
CA ASP A 105 -1.24 -8.98 3.27
C ASP A 105 -0.64 -8.39 4.56
N THR A 106 0.54 -7.79 4.46
CA THR A 106 1.25 -7.20 5.60
C THR A 106 0.41 -6.15 6.33
N SER A 107 -0.17 -5.20 5.60
CA SER A 107 -0.99 -4.14 6.19
C SER A 107 -2.38 -4.62 6.61
N CYS A 108 -2.85 -5.75 6.09
CA CYS A 108 -4.13 -6.35 6.48
C CYS A 108 -4.06 -7.14 7.79
N PHE A 109 -2.87 -7.54 8.23
CA PHE A 109 -2.69 -8.45 9.36
C PHE A 109 -3.24 -7.90 10.68
N ILE A 110 -2.73 -6.74 11.13
CA ILE A 110 -3.15 -6.14 12.41
C ILE A 110 -4.65 -5.82 12.41
N PRO A 111 -5.23 -5.18 11.38
CA PRO A 111 -6.67 -4.97 11.30
C PRO A 111 -7.47 -6.28 11.31
N HIS A 112 -6.96 -7.34 10.67
CA HIS A 112 -7.58 -8.66 10.71
C HIS A 112 -7.60 -9.21 12.14
N MET A 113 -6.46 -9.25 12.81
CA MET A 113 -6.33 -9.74 14.19
C MET A 113 -7.23 -8.97 15.17
N GLN A 114 -7.33 -7.65 15.03
CA GLN A 114 -8.20 -6.82 15.86
C GLN A 114 -9.71 -7.09 15.66
N LYS A 115 -10.09 -7.48 14.43
CA LYS A 115 -11.48 -7.86 14.13
C LYS A 115 -11.85 -9.25 14.64
N GLN A 116 -10.86 -10.11 14.88
CA GLN A 116 -11.10 -11.47 15.40
C GLN A 116 -11.47 -11.40 16.88
N LYS A 117 -12.77 -11.27 17.15
CA LYS A 117 -13.31 -11.34 18.50
C LYS A 117 -13.83 -12.75 18.77
N PHE A 118 -13.08 -13.52 19.53
CA PHE A 118 -13.61 -14.78 20.01
C PHE A 118 -14.75 -14.56 21.02
N PRO A 119 -15.80 -15.40 20.98
CA PRO A 119 -16.75 -15.49 22.07
C PRO A 119 -16.00 -15.77 23.39
N GLN A 120 -16.36 -15.09 24.47
CA GLN A 120 -15.83 -15.30 25.83
C GLN A 120 -14.41 -14.75 26.10
N GLY A 121 -13.89 -13.79 25.31
CA GLY A 121 -12.60 -13.15 25.62
C GLY A 121 -11.37 -14.06 25.44
N ARG A 122 -11.51 -15.16 24.70
CA ARG A 122 -10.36 -16.01 24.37
C ARG A 122 -9.38 -15.23 23.49
N GLN A 123 -8.09 -15.31 23.81
CA GLN A 123 -7.01 -14.83 22.96
C GLN A 123 -6.36 -16.00 22.22
N PHE A 124 -5.83 -15.71 21.02
CA PHE A 124 -4.96 -16.64 20.35
C PHE A 124 -3.69 -16.87 21.18
N LYS A 125 -3.29 -18.12 21.37
CA LYS A 125 -2.01 -18.44 22.00
C LYS A 125 -0.86 -18.34 21.01
N ASN A 126 -1.09 -18.78 19.79
CA ASN A 126 -0.09 -18.85 18.73
C ASN A 126 -0.73 -18.43 17.40
N GLY A 127 0.07 -17.82 16.54
CA GLY A 127 -0.30 -17.49 15.18
C GLY A 127 0.73 -17.98 14.19
N SER A 128 0.26 -18.55 13.07
CA SER A 128 1.10 -18.92 11.94
C SER A 128 0.47 -18.49 10.63
N GLY A 129 1.28 -18.15 9.65
CA GLY A 129 0.80 -17.72 8.35
C GLY A 129 1.91 -17.68 7.30
N ASP A 130 1.55 -17.22 6.12
CA ASP A 130 2.48 -17.07 5.01
C ASP A 130 3.54 -15.98 5.30
N ALA A 131 4.67 -16.06 4.62
CA ALA A 131 5.75 -15.08 4.69
C ALA A 131 5.33 -13.67 4.23
N GLY A 132 4.23 -13.57 3.48
CA GLY A 132 3.62 -12.29 3.10
C GLY A 132 3.16 -11.43 4.26
N TYR A 133 2.94 -12.00 5.43
CA TYR A 133 2.60 -11.28 6.67
C TYR A 133 3.81 -10.79 7.46
N GLY A 134 5.01 -11.25 7.10
CA GLY A 134 6.24 -10.97 7.83
C GLY A 134 6.65 -9.51 7.73
N SER A 135 6.54 -8.77 8.83
CA SER A 135 7.06 -7.42 9.00
C SER A 135 7.40 -7.18 10.47
N GLU A 136 8.31 -6.26 10.71
CA GLU A 136 8.70 -5.85 12.05
C GLU A 136 7.50 -5.37 12.87
N GLU A 137 6.63 -4.57 12.26
CA GLU A 137 5.42 -4.06 12.89
C GLU A 137 4.45 -5.19 13.33
N ASN A 138 4.26 -6.19 12.45
CA ASN A 138 3.38 -7.32 12.75
C ASN A 138 3.98 -8.22 13.86
N TYR A 139 5.30 -8.39 13.87
CA TYR A 139 5.98 -9.14 14.93
C TYR A 139 5.89 -8.42 16.28
N ALA A 140 6.15 -7.11 16.30
CA ALA A 140 6.00 -6.30 17.50
C ALA A 140 4.55 -6.29 18.03
N TYR A 141 3.56 -6.31 17.13
CA TYR A 141 2.15 -6.45 17.52
C TYR A 141 1.88 -7.79 18.20
N LEU A 142 2.37 -8.91 17.64
CA LEU A 142 2.20 -10.25 18.24
C LEU A 142 2.84 -10.34 19.62
N GLU A 143 4.06 -9.83 19.76
CA GLU A 143 4.79 -9.78 21.02
C GLU A 143 4.02 -8.95 22.07
N LYS A 144 3.54 -7.78 21.71
CA LYS A 144 2.74 -6.92 22.60
C LYS A 144 1.43 -7.57 23.05
N GLN A 145 0.86 -8.47 22.23
CA GLN A 145 -0.37 -9.21 22.56
C GLN A 145 -0.10 -10.55 23.25
N ASP A 146 1.15 -10.89 23.55
CA ASP A 146 1.58 -12.18 24.11
C ASP A 146 1.13 -13.39 23.25
N ILE A 147 1.21 -13.24 21.92
CA ILE A 147 0.85 -14.27 20.94
C ILE A 147 2.14 -14.88 20.37
N GLY A 148 2.30 -16.20 20.49
CA GLY A 148 3.43 -16.91 19.92
C GLY A 148 3.52 -16.74 18.40
N ASN A 149 4.67 -16.26 17.92
CA ASN A 149 4.91 -15.90 16.53
C ASN A 149 5.55 -17.05 15.76
N TYR A 150 4.80 -17.64 14.82
CA TYR A 150 5.26 -18.68 13.89
C TYR A 150 5.16 -18.23 12.42
N PHE A 151 5.26 -16.93 12.17
CA PHE A 151 5.29 -16.37 10.81
C PHE A 151 6.72 -16.30 10.30
N LYS A 152 6.93 -16.74 9.06
CA LYS A 152 8.23 -16.61 8.39
C LYS A 152 8.42 -15.18 7.89
N TYR A 153 9.64 -14.67 7.95
CA TYR A 153 10.00 -13.42 7.30
C TYR A 153 10.25 -13.62 5.78
N ASN A 154 10.15 -12.56 5.02
CA ASN A 154 10.14 -12.62 3.55
C ASN A 154 11.37 -13.27 2.92
N THR A 155 12.54 -13.13 3.53
CA THR A 155 13.81 -13.69 3.01
C THR A 155 14.12 -15.09 3.54
N PHE A 156 13.32 -15.62 4.47
CA PHE A 156 13.56 -16.91 5.13
C PHE A 156 13.87 -18.05 4.16
N HIS A 157 13.07 -18.20 3.10
CA HIS A 157 13.28 -19.26 2.11
C HIS A 157 14.58 -19.06 1.31
N GLN A 158 14.94 -17.82 0.99
CA GLN A 158 16.16 -17.50 0.24
C GLN A 158 17.41 -17.77 1.09
N GLU A 159 17.34 -17.52 2.38
CA GLU A 159 18.44 -17.77 3.32
C GLU A 159 18.66 -19.26 3.57
N GLN A 160 17.57 -20.02 3.67
CA GLN A 160 17.64 -21.50 3.84
C GLN A 160 18.05 -22.21 2.54
N HIS A 161 17.77 -21.61 1.38
CA HIS A 161 18.06 -22.19 0.07
C HIS A 161 18.79 -21.18 -0.82
N PRO A 162 20.07 -20.86 -0.52
CA PRO A 162 20.84 -19.95 -1.34
C PRO A 162 21.01 -20.51 -2.76
N PRO A 163 21.02 -19.66 -3.78
CA PRO A 163 21.19 -20.11 -5.15
C PRO A 163 22.50 -20.83 -5.33
N ARG A 164 22.47 -21.94 -6.07
CA ARG A 164 23.64 -22.77 -6.32
C ARG A 164 24.58 -22.20 -7.41
N LYS A 165 24.11 -21.24 -8.21
CA LYS A 165 24.91 -20.63 -9.29
C LYS A 165 25.82 -19.55 -8.73
N PRO A 166 27.15 -19.60 -8.98
CA PRO A 166 28.12 -18.62 -8.48
C PRO A 166 27.79 -17.16 -8.85
N GLU A 167 27.33 -16.94 -10.08
CA GLU A 167 26.94 -15.61 -10.56
C GLU A 167 25.77 -14.98 -9.78
N LEU A 168 24.86 -15.81 -9.30
CA LEU A 168 23.75 -15.38 -8.48
C LEU A 168 24.16 -15.12 -7.02
N LEU A 169 25.10 -15.92 -6.49
CA LEU A 169 25.70 -15.70 -5.17
C LEU A 169 26.47 -14.38 -5.12
N GLU A 170 27.20 -14.06 -6.18
CA GLU A 170 27.93 -12.80 -6.28
C GLU A 170 27.00 -11.59 -6.32
N LYS A 171 25.86 -11.69 -7.01
CA LYS A 171 24.82 -10.66 -6.96
C LYS A 171 24.14 -10.52 -5.62
N LEU A 172 23.98 -11.62 -4.88
CA LEU A 172 23.41 -11.60 -3.53
C LEU A 172 24.32 -10.90 -2.52
N ARG A 173 25.64 -10.96 -2.71
CA ARG A 173 26.63 -10.30 -1.86
C ARG A 173 26.35 -8.79 -1.68
N PHE A 174 25.76 -8.14 -2.68
CA PHE A 174 25.43 -6.71 -2.65
C PHE A 174 23.99 -6.40 -2.21
N LYS A 175 23.24 -7.40 -1.74
CA LYS A 175 21.95 -7.13 -1.10
C LYS A 175 22.14 -6.88 0.39
N SER A 176 21.43 -5.90 0.94
CA SER A 176 21.53 -5.49 2.35
C SER A 176 21.44 -6.64 3.35
N ASN A 177 20.60 -7.65 3.05
CA ASN A 177 20.38 -8.82 3.90
C ASN A 177 21.62 -9.72 4.04
N TYR A 178 22.64 -9.54 3.19
CA TYR A 178 23.88 -10.32 3.20
C TYR A 178 25.08 -9.48 3.66
N PHE A 179 24.86 -8.25 4.08
CA PHE A 179 25.94 -7.42 4.61
C PHE A 179 26.33 -7.93 6.00
N PRO A 180 27.64 -8.12 6.28
CA PRO A 180 28.11 -8.36 7.62
C PRO A 180 27.69 -7.21 8.54
N TYR A 181 27.19 -7.54 9.72
CA TYR A 181 26.80 -6.56 10.72
C TYR A 181 27.84 -6.47 11.83
N ASP A 182 28.33 -5.28 12.09
CA ASP A 182 29.23 -4.97 13.18
C ASP A 182 28.42 -4.51 14.40
N GLN A 183 28.34 -5.35 15.43
CA GLN A 183 27.59 -5.07 16.66
C GLN A 183 28.20 -3.98 17.52
N GLU A 184 29.51 -3.76 17.44
CA GLU A 184 30.17 -2.73 18.26
C GLU A 184 29.89 -1.32 17.73
N LYS A 185 29.79 -1.20 16.42
CA LYS A 185 29.56 0.07 15.73
C LYS A 185 28.10 0.29 15.31
N ASP A 186 27.24 -0.71 15.48
CA ASP A 186 25.84 -0.71 15.03
C ASP A 186 25.71 -0.37 13.52
N GLU A 187 26.60 -0.98 12.69
CA GLU A 187 26.64 -0.69 11.26
C GLU A 187 26.73 -1.94 10.38
N PHE A 188 26.17 -1.86 9.17
CA PHE A 188 26.35 -2.88 8.14
C PHE A 188 27.56 -2.57 7.27
N ILE A 189 28.44 -3.57 7.07
CA ILE A 189 29.66 -3.40 6.29
C ILE A 189 29.38 -3.72 4.83
N CYS A 190 29.55 -2.72 3.96
CA CYS A 190 29.42 -2.93 2.51
C CYS A 190 30.53 -3.83 1.99
N PRO A 191 30.23 -4.91 1.22
CA PRO A 191 31.26 -5.81 0.67
C PRO A 191 32.23 -5.13 -0.31
N ALA A 192 31.88 -3.97 -0.86
CA ALA A 192 32.74 -3.17 -1.71
C ALA A 192 33.76 -2.31 -0.93
N GLN A 193 33.64 -2.23 0.39
CA GLN A 193 34.53 -1.43 1.27
C GLN A 193 34.66 0.05 0.87
N ASN A 194 33.60 0.63 0.29
CA ASN A 194 33.54 2.07 -0.04
C ASN A 194 32.72 2.82 1.01
#